data_f1d38a9172930a0ce877687828e3dac3
#
_entry.id   f1d38a9172930a0ce877687828e3dac3
#
_cell.length_a   1.000
_cell.length_b   1.000
_cell.length_c   1.000
_cell.angle_alpha   90.00
_cell.angle_beta   90.00
_cell.angle_gamma   90.00
#
_symmetry.space_group_name_H-M   'P 1'
#
loop_
_entity.id
_entity.type
_entity.pdbx_description
1 polymer ?
#
loop_
_entity_poly.entity_id
_entity_poly.type
_entity_poly.pdbx_seq_one_letter_code
_entity_poly.pdbx_strand_id
1 'polypeptide(L)'
;MLRVIKKLKKISPVRIKATFLGAHALPNEYKGKKDKFIDLIINEILPKVAEENLAEYIDVFCEKGYFDVSDTERILEAGNKYNLIPKTHVNQFNVIGGVQASLKYNALSVDHLELLNDEDLEVLKNSSCMPTLLPGCSFFLNIPYGPARKIIEAGLPVALASDYNPGSSPSGNMNFISSLGC
;
A
#
# COMPACT_ATOMS: atom_id res chain seq x y z
N MET A 1 -13.49 -1.40 11.58
CA MET A 1 -13.18 -0.15 10.87
C MET A 1 -13.92 -0.05 9.54
N LEU A 2 -13.81 -0.98 8.58
CA LEU A 2 -14.43 -0.89 7.24
C LEU A 2 -15.96 -0.65 7.26
N ARG A 3 -16.70 -1.29 8.19
CA ARG A 3 -18.14 -1.03 8.36
C ARG A 3 -18.45 0.41 8.79
N VAL A 4 -17.54 1.06 9.56
CA VAL A 4 -17.65 2.49 9.90
C VAL A 4 -17.42 3.35 8.66
N ILE A 5 -16.38 3.04 7.87
CA ILE A 5 -16.12 3.72 6.59
C ILE A 5 -17.35 3.62 5.66
N LYS A 6 -17.96 2.44 5.55
CA LYS A 6 -19.19 2.24 4.76
C LYS A 6 -20.33 3.14 5.21
N LYS A 7 -20.47 3.40 6.52
CA LYS A 7 -21.46 4.36 7.04
C LYS A 7 -21.07 5.80 6.70
N LEU A 8 -19.79 6.16 6.89
CA LEU A 8 -19.30 7.51 6.60
C LEU A 8 -19.43 7.89 5.13
N LYS A 9 -19.25 6.97 4.19
CA LYS A 9 -19.46 7.19 2.75
C LYS A 9 -20.85 7.74 2.41
N LYS A 10 -21.86 7.46 3.25
CA LYS A 10 -23.25 7.88 3.01
C LYS A 10 -23.55 9.32 3.49
N ILE A 11 -22.75 9.84 4.41
CA ILE A 11 -23.01 11.13 5.08
C ILE A 11 -21.90 12.15 4.87
N SER A 12 -20.71 11.72 4.44
CA SER A 12 -19.58 12.60 4.23
C SER A 12 -19.70 13.35 2.90
N PRO A 13 -19.42 14.66 2.86
CA PRO A 13 -19.32 15.41 1.61
C PRO A 13 -18.02 15.10 0.84
N VAL A 14 -17.05 14.45 1.50
CA VAL A 14 -15.78 14.07 0.89
C VAL A 14 -15.89 12.68 0.30
N ARG A 15 -15.27 12.48 -0.87
CA ARG A 15 -15.18 11.14 -1.48
C ARG A 15 -14.27 10.25 -0.63
N ILE A 16 -14.83 9.14 -0.16
CA ILE A 16 -14.10 8.14 0.64
C ILE A 16 -13.97 6.85 -0.17
N LYS A 17 -12.76 6.31 -0.25
CA LYS A 17 -12.45 4.99 -0.77
C LYS A 17 -11.91 4.13 0.36
N ALA A 18 -12.30 2.87 0.41
CA ALA A 18 -11.86 1.96 1.46
C ALA A 18 -10.84 0.97 0.93
N THR A 19 -9.75 0.83 1.66
CA THR A 19 -8.72 -0.18 1.40
C THR A 19 -8.74 -1.21 2.52
N PHE A 20 -8.77 -2.49 2.17
CA PHE A 20 -8.53 -3.56 3.12
C PHE A 20 -7.02 -3.80 3.25
N LEU A 21 -6.43 -3.33 4.34
CA LEU A 21 -5.03 -3.52 4.70
C LEU A 21 -4.93 -4.47 5.91
N GLY A 22 -5.27 -5.74 5.70
CA GLY A 22 -5.18 -6.78 6.73
C GLY A 22 -3.75 -7.26 6.98
N ALA A 23 -2.93 -7.22 5.94
CA ALA A 23 -1.55 -7.68 5.95
C ALA A 23 -0.56 -6.50 6.08
N HIS A 24 -0.66 -5.73 7.17
CA HIS A 24 0.28 -4.66 7.50
C HIS A 24 1.32 -5.13 8.53
N ALA A 25 0.86 -5.74 9.60
CA ALA A 25 1.72 -6.32 10.63
C ALA A 25 1.14 -7.64 11.12
N LEU A 26 2.02 -8.55 11.53
CA LEU A 26 1.59 -9.83 12.08
C LEU A 26 1.13 -9.64 13.55
N PRO A 27 -0.13 -9.98 13.89
CA PRO A 27 -0.60 -9.92 15.26
C PRO A 27 0.21 -10.84 16.20
N ASN A 28 0.34 -10.45 17.46
CA ASN A 28 1.17 -11.18 18.42
C ASN A 28 0.76 -12.65 18.58
N GLU A 29 -0.53 -12.97 18.51
CA GLU A 29 -1.07 -14.32 18.58
C GLU A 29 -0.70 -15.22 17.40
N TYR A 30 -0.28 -14.59 16.29
CA TYR A 30 0.21 -15.29 15.09
C TYR A 30 1.74 -15.27 14.96
N LYS A 31 2.47 -14.77 15.95
CA LYS A 31 3.94 -14.77 15.93
C LYS A 31 4.47 -16.18 15.71
N GLY A 32 5.30 -16.38 14.69
CA GLY A 32 5.79 -17.70 14.26
C GLY A 32 4.75 -18.55 13.49
N LYS A 33 3.59 -17.99 13.15
CA LYS A 33 2.50 -18.69 12.43
C LYS A 33 1.95 -17.80 11.30
N LYS A 34 2.83 -17.14 10.55
CA LYS A 34 2.45 -16.18 9.49
C LYS A 34 1.50 -16.79 8.47
N ASP A 35 1.76 -18.01 8.00
CA ASP A 35 0.87 -18.70 7.05
C ASP A 35 -0.56 -18.84 7.57
N LYS A 36 -0.75 -19.18 8.85
CA LYS A 36 -2.09 -19.27 9.43
C LYS A 36 -2.82 -17.94 9.47
N PHE A 37 -2.08 -16.85 9.63
CA PHE A 37 -2.67 -15.50 9.55
C PHE A 37 -3.06 -15.13 8.12
N ILE A 38 -2.23 -15.48 7.15
CA ILE A 38 -2.55 -15.29 5.72
C ILE A 38 -3.77 -16.14 5.34
N ASP A 39 -3.82 -17.39 5.78
CA ASP A 39 -4.99 -18.26 5.55
C ASP A 39 -6.26 -17.69 6.18
N LEU A 40 -6.18 -17.12 7.38
CA LEU A 40 -7.30 -16.40 8.02
C LEU A 40 -7.76 -15.20 7.15
N ILE A 41 -6.81 -14.39 6.64
CA ILE A 41 -7.12 -13.27 5.74
C ILE A 41 -7.87 -13.78 4.52
N ILE A 42 -7.32 -14.79 3.83
CA ILE A 42 -7.80 -15.26 2.54
C ILE A 42 -9.15 -16.00 2.68
N ASN A 43 -9.26 -16.90 3.67
CA ASN A 43 -10.38 -17.82 3.75
C ASN A 43 -11.54 -17.35 4.62
N GLU A 44 -11.30 -16.39 5.53
CA GLU A 44 -12.34 -15.95 6.45
C GLU A 44 -12.63 -14.45 6.38
N ILE A 45 -11.60 -13.58 6.26
CA ILE A 45 -11.81 -12.14 6.32
C ILE A 45 -12.20 -11.58 4.96
N LEU A 46 -11.46 -11.90 3.89
CA LEU A 46 -11.74 -11.43 2.53
C LEU A 46 -13.15 -11.79 2.04
N PRO A 47 -13.64 -13.03 2.24
CA PRO A 47 -15.03 -13.35 1.89
C PRO A 47 -16.05 -12.41 2.54
N LYS A 48 -15.87 -12.10 3.84
CA LYS A 48 -16.78 -11.18 4.57
C LYS A 48 -16.64 -9.74 4.08
N VAL A 49 -15.42 -9.29 3.76
CA VAL A 49 -15.19 -7.96 3.18
C VAL A 49 -15.91 -7.83 1.84
N ALA A 50 -15.85 -8.86 1.01
CA ALA A 50 -16.51 -8.90 -0.30
C ALA A 50 -18.05 -9.00 -0.17
N GLU A 51 -18.56 -9.92 0.62
CA GLU A 51 -20.01 -10.12 0.85
C GLU A 51 -20.67 -8.83 1.32
N GLU A 52 -20.05 -8.13 2.25
CA GLU A 52 -20.55 -6.87 2.79
C GLU A 52 -20.21 -5.65 1.91
N ASN A 53 -19.46 -5.80 0.82
CA ASN A 53 -18.95 -4.69 -0.02
C ASN A 53 -18.31 -3.59 0.83
N LEU A 54 -17.27 -3.96 1.61
CA LEU A 54 -16.65 -3.07 2.59
C LEU A 54 -15.45 -2.30 2.05
N ALA A 55 -14.80 -2.77 1.00
CA ALA A 55 -13.60 -2.17 0.43
C ALA A 55 -13.62 -2.19 -1.11
N GLU A 56 -12.94 -1.24 -1.72
CA GLU A 56 -12.66 -1.20 -3.15
C GLU A 56 -11.25 -1.70 -3.47
N TYR A 57 -10.34 -1.59 -2.49
CA TYR A 57 -8.93 -1.91 -2.66
C TYR A 57 -8.46 -2.94 -1.64
N ILE A 58 -7.40 -3.67 -2.00
CA ILE A 58 -6.63 -4.53 -1.12
C ILE A 58 -5.20 -4.05 -1.08
N ASP A 59 -4.56 -4.15 0.07
CA ASP A 59 -3.21 -3.66 0.29
C ASP A 59 -2.40 -4.63 1.17
N VAL A 60 -1.10 -4.66 0.93
CA VAL A 60 -0.13 -5.47 1.67
C VAL A 60 1.12 -4.66 1.93
N PHE A 61 1.68 -4.74 3.12
CA PHE A 61 3.01 -4.23 3.42
C PHE A 61 4.06 -5.28 3.03
N CYS A 62 4.53 -5.18 1.78
CA CYS A 62 5.54 -6.06 1.21
C CYS A 62 6.93 -5.59 1.62
N GLU A 63 7.44 -6.10 2.74
CA GLU A 63 8.69 -5.61 3.32
C GLU A 63 9.42 -6.73 4.08
N LYS A 64 10.74 -6.67 4.12
CA LYS A 64 11.57 -7.61 4.88
C LYS A 64 11.19 -7.60 6.36
N GLY A 65 10.87 -8.78 6.90
CA GLY A 65 10.45 -8.92 8.30
C GLY A 65 8.94 -8.78 8.52
N TYR A 66 8.19 -8.42 7.48
CA TYR A 66 6.72 -8.36 7.46
C TYR A 66 6.17 -9.43 6.51
N PHE A 67 5.57 -9.03 5.39
CA PHE A 67 5.11 -9.95 4.36
C PHE A 67 6.07 -9.91 3.19
N ASP A 68 6.52 -11.07 2.74
CA ASP A 68 7.43 -11.18 1.59
C ASP A 68 6.67 -11.20 0.27
N VAL A 69 7.40 -11.35 -0.84
CA VAL A 69 6.83 -11.39 -2.19
C VAL A 69 5.80 -12.51 -2.35
N SER A 70 6.11 -13.72 -1.85
CA SER A 70 5.20 -14.86 -1.94
C SER A 70 3.91 -14.65 -1.14
N ASP A 71 4.02 -14.09 0.06
CA ASP A 71 2.88 -13.71 0.90
C ASP A 71 2.01 -12.68 0.19
N THR A 72 2.66 -11.65 -0.38
CA THR A 72 2.01 -10.58 -1.11
C THR A 72 1.24 -11.12 -2.31
N GLU A 73 1.87 -11.94 -3.14
CA GLU A 73 1.22 -12.56 -4.29
C GLU A 73 -0.02 -13.37 -3.90
N ARG A 74 0.07 -14.20 -2.85
CA ARG A 74 -1.08 -14.98 -2.33
C ARG A 74 -2.26 -14.09 -1.94
N ILE A 75 -1.98 -12.99 -1.26
CA ILE A 75 -3.03 -12.07 -0.75
C ILE A 75 -3.64 -11.28 -1.90
N LEU A 76 -2.82 -10.75 -2.83
CA LEU A 76 -3.31 -9.99 -3.98
C LEU A 76 -4.12 -10.88 -4.93
N GLU A 77 -3.67 -12.11 -5.19
CA GLU A 77 -4.45 -13.10 -5.97
C GLU A 77 -5.81 -13.36 -5.34
N ALA A 78 -5.85 -13.55 -4.02
CA ALA A 78 -7.11 -13.74 -3.31
C ALA A 78 -8.03 -12.49 -3.40
N GLY A 79 -7.46 -11.30 -3.28
CA GLY A 79 -8.21 -10.04 -3.44
C GLY A 79 -8.81 -9.88 -4.84
N ASN A 80 -8.05 -10.22 -5.86
CA ASN A 80 -8.52 -10.16 -7.26
C ASN A 80 -9.74 -11.07 -7.51
N LYS A 81 -9.85 -12.22 -6.84
CA LYS A 81 -11.03 -13.11 -6.92
C LYS A 81 -12.31 -12.42 -6.45
N TYR A 82 -12.18 -11.38 -5.63
CA TYR A 82 -13.28 -10.56 -5.11
C TYR A 82 -13.35 -9.17 -5.75
N ASN A 83 -12.65 -8.95 -6.87
CA ASN A 83 -12.58 -7.67 -7.59
C ASN A 83 -12.05 -6.50 -6.72
N LEU A 84 -11.24 -6.77 -5.72
CA LEU A 84 -10.51 -5.73 -4.99
C LEU A 84 -9.27 -5.34 -5.80
N ILE A 85 -9.13 -4.04 -6.08
CA ILE A 85 -8.00 -3.52 -6.85
C ILE A 85 -6.77 -3.44 -5.94
N PRO A 86 -5.64 -4.04 -6.31
CA PRO A 86 -4.43 -4.00 -5.49
C PRO A 86 -3.83 -2.60 -5.36
N LYS A 87 -3.32 -2.32 -4.19
CA LYS A 87 -2.35 -1.28 -3.85
C LYS A 87 -1.31 -1.93 -2.95
N THR A 88 -0.12 -1.40 -2.84
CA THR A 88 0.89 -2.04 -1.98
C THR A 88 1.83 -1.02 -1.36
N HIS A 89 2.22 -1.24 -0.12
CA HIS A 89 3.34 -0.59 0.52
C HIS A 89 4.59 -1.39 0.16
N VAL A 90 5.55 -0.77 -0.50
CA VAL A 90 6.76 -1.44 -1.01
C VAL A 90 7.99 -0.54 -0.89
N ASN A 91 9.16 -1.16 -0.77
CA ASN A 91 10.45 -0.46 -0.86
C ASN A 91 10.62 0.69 0.14
N GLN A 92 9.99 0.59 1.32
CA GLN A 92 10.17 1.59 2.38
C GLN A 92 11.54 1.46 3.02
N PHE A 93 11.94 0.25 3.36
CA PHE A 93 13.22 -0.03 4.03
C PHE A 93 14.12 -0.98 3.25
N ASN A 94 13.56 -1.83 2.40
CA ASN A 94 14.30 -2.81 1.61
C ASN A 94 13.65 -3.01 0.23
N VAL A 95 14.49 -3.20 -0.79
CA VAL A 95 14.05 -3.65 -2.11
C VAL A 95 14.05 -5.18 -2.11
N ILE A 96 12.86 -5.79 -2.16
CA ILE A 96 12.70 -7.26 -2.10
C ILE A 96 11.89 -7.84 -3.27
N GLY A 97 11.57 -7.02 -4.30
CA GLY A 97 10.75 -7.42 -5.44
C GLY A 97 9.26 -7.11 -5.28
N GLY A 98 8.90 -6.25 -4.32
CA GLY A 98 7.51 -5.85 -4.07
C GLY A 98 6.87 -5.10 -5.24
N VAL A 99 7.63 -4.28 -5.96
CA VAL A 99 7.14 -3.57 -7.15
C VAL A 99 6.72 -4.57 -8.23
N GLN A 100 7.58 -5.52 -8.58
CA GLN A 100 7.30 -6.54 -9.59
C GLN A 100 6.07 -7.39 -9.21
N ALA A 101 5.98 -7.81 -7.94
CA ALA A 101 4.83 -8.55 -7.44
C ALA A 101 3.53 -7.74 -7.59
N SER A 102 3.57 -6.45 -7.29
CA SER A 102 2.41 -5.54 -7.40
C SER A 102 1.94 -5.40 -8.84
N LEU A 103 2.87 -5.19 -9.77
CA LEU A 103 2.56 -5.05 -11.20
C LEU A 103 1.99 -6.32 -11.81
N LYS A 104 2.45 -7.50 -11.39
CA LYS A 104 1.92 -8.80 -11.80
C LYS A 104 0.41 -8.92 -11.53
N TYR A 105 -0.09 -8.28 -10.48
CA TYR A 105 -1.50 -8.27 -10.10
C TYR A 105 -2.22 -6.98 -10.48
N ASN A 106 -1.66 -6.16 -11.38
CA ASN A 106 -2.23 -4.91 -11.88
C ASN A 106 -2.55 -3.91 -10.77
N ALA A 107 -1.62 -3.70 -9.85
CA ALA A 107 -1.78 -2.74 -8.78
C ALA A 107 -2.03 -1.32 -9.32
N LEU A 108 -2.98 -0.61 -8.71
CA LEU A 108 -3.29 0.78 -9.02
C LEU A 108 -2.15 1.70 -8.62
N SER A 109 -1.54 1.45 -7.47
CA SER A 109 -0.39 2.21 -6.97
C SER A 109 0.58 1.32 -6.20
N VAL A 110 1.82 1.77 -6.14
CA VAL A 110 2.85 1.34 -5.21
C VAL A 110 3.23 2.53 -4.36
N ASP A 111 3.13 2.36 -3.06
CA ASP A 111 3.23 3.44 -2.09
C ASP A 111 4.56 3.30 -1.32
N HIS A 112 5.15 4.40 -0.86
CA HIS A 112 6.47 4.59 -0.26
C HIS A 112 7.58 4.84 -1.28
N LEU A 113 8.27 3.80 -1.76
CA LEU A 113 9.37 3.91 -2.71
C LEU A 113 10.55 4.76 -2.22
N GLU A 114 10.81 4.83 -0.89
CA GLU A 114 12.01 5.48 -0.36
C GLU A 114 13.28 4.90 -0.99
N LEU A 115 13.23 3.59 -1.29
CA LEU A 115 14.27 2.89 -2.04
C LEU A 115 13.73 2.50 -3.42
N LEU A 116 14.33 3.02 -4.48
CA LEU A 116 13.96 2.72 -5.86
C LEU A 116 15.21 2.47 -6.70
N ASN A 117 15.41 1.22 -7.10
CA ASN A 117 16.48 0.84 -8.02
C ASN A 117 16.07 1.08 -9.48
N ASP A 118 17.00 0.86 -10.43
CA ASP A 118 16.74 1.10 -11.84
C ASP A 118 15.83 0.02 -12.45
N GLU A 119 15.87 -1.20 -11.93
CA GLU A 119 14.98 -2.29 -12.36
C GLU A 119 13.52 -1.98 -12.01
N ASP A 120 13.26 -1.55 -10.76
CA ASP A 120 11.91 -1.14 -10.32
C ASP A 120 11.39 0.04 -11.16
N LEU A 121 12.27 1.03 -11.44
CA LEU A 121 11.90 2.18 -12.25
C LEU A 121 11.52 1.76 -13.67
N GLU A 122 12.28 0.84 -14.28
CA GLU A 122 12.02 0.38 -15.65
C GLU A 122 10.72 -0.40 -15.77
N VAL A 123 10.39 -1.26 -14.79
CA VAL A 123 9.10 -1.98 -14.83
C VAL A 123 7.93 -1.04 -14.57
N LEU A 124 8.09 -0.01 -13.74
CA LEU A 124 7.07 1.02 -13.52
C LEU A 124 6.79 1.82 -14.80
N LYS A 125 7.80 2.19 -15.58
CA LYS A 125 7.66 2.89 -16.88
C LYS A 125 6.80 2.12 -17.87
N ASN A 126 6.84 0.80 -17.81
CA ASN A 126 6.08 -0.09 -18.69
C ASN A 126 4.71 -0.49 -18.12
N SER A 127 4.22 0.23 -17.10
CA SER A 127 2.96 -0.06 -16.43
C SER A 127 2.05 1.17 -16.34
N SER A 128 0.81 0.97 -15.90
CA SER A 128 -0.11 2.03 -15.53
C SER A 128 -0.17 2.28 -14.02
N CYS A 129 0.70 1.63 -13.26
CA CYS A 129 0.75 1.75 -11.81
C CYS A 129 1.26 3.13 -11.39
N MET A 130 0.61 3.75 -10.40
CA MET A 130 0.97 5.07 -9.91
C MET A 130 2.01 4.98 -8.79
N PRO A 131 3.24 5.49 -8.99
CA PRO A 131 4.17 5.71 -7.90
C PRO A 131 3.60 6.76 -6.93
N THR A 132 3.46 6.41 -5.66
CA THR A 132 2.94 7.31 -4.62
C THR A 132 3.97 7.50 -3.54
N LEU A 133 4.46 8.73 -3.38
CA LEU A 133 5.46 9.08 -2.38
C LEU A 133 4.81 9.61 -1.10
N LEU A 134 5.44 9.31 0.02
CA LEU A 134 4.93 9.60 1.36
C LEU A 134 5.92 10.47 2.15
N PRO A 135 6.18 11.72 1.72
CA PRO A 135 7.24 12.54 2.29
C PRO A 135 7.03 12.87 3.77
N GLY A 136 5.78 12.84 4.25
CA GLY A 136 5.47 13.00 5.67
C GLY A 136 6.01 11.86 6.53
N CYS A 137 5.96 10.64 6.01
CA CYS A 137 6.52 9.45 6.66
C CYS A 137 8.05 9.54 6.71
N SER A 138 8.70 9.84 5.58
CA SER A 138 10.15 10.01 5.51
C SER A 138 10.65 11.10 6.46
N PHE A 139 9.94 12.24 6.52
CA PHE A 139 10.24 13.33 7.45
C PHE A 139 10.15 12.90 8.91
N PHE A 140 9.05 12.26 9.30
CA PHE A 140 8.79 11.89 10.70
C PHE A 140 9.76 10.79 11.20
N LEU A 141 10.04 9.80 10.35
CA LEU A 141 10.95 8.70 10.68
C LEU A 141 12.42 9.05 10.50
N ASN A 142 12.73 10.24 9.95
CA ASN A 142 14.09 10.68 9.63
C ASN A 142 14.83 9.66 8.74
N ILE A 143 14.14 9.20 7.68
CA ILE A 143 14.68 8.31 6.65
C ILE A 143 14.82 9.06 5.32
N PRO A 144 15.54 8.53 4.32
CA PRO A 144 15.63 9.14 3.00
C PRO A 144 14.26 9.39 2.38
N TYR A 145 14.12 10.49 1.64
CA TYR A 145 12.92 10.74 0.84
C TYR A 145 12.91 9.87 -0.41
N GLY A 146 11.73 9.47 -0.85
CA GLY A 146 11.54 8.80 -2.13
C GLY A 146 12.10 9.64 -3.28
N PRO A 147 12.71 9.01 -4.32
CA PRO A 147 13.47 9.70 -5.38
C PRO A 147 12.54 10.34 -6.44
N ALA A 148 11.72 11.32 -6.03
CA ALA A 148 10.74 11.99 -6.88
C ALA A 148 11.35 12.49 -8.20
N ARG A 149 12.51 13.14 -8.13
CA ARG A 149 13.21 13.69 -9.32
C ARG A 149 13.53 12.58 -10.33
N LYS A 150 14.07 11.45 -9.86
CA LYS A 150 14.39 10.29 -10.71
C LYS A 150 13.15 9.73 -11.41
N ILE A 151 12.02 9.65 -10.69
CA ILE A 151 10.74 9.15 -11.25
C ILE A 151 10.21 10.11 -12.31
N ILE A 152 10.21 11.43 -12.04
CA ILE A 152 9.73 12.46 -12.96
C ILE A 152 10.60 12.53 -14.22
N GLU A 153 11.93 12.50 -14.07
CA GLU A 153 12.88 12.51 -15.20
C GLU A 153 12.76 11.25 -16.07
N ALA A 154 12.29 10.14 -15.50
CA ALA A 154 11.94 8.94 -16.25
C ALA A 154 10.60 9.05 -17.01
N GLY A 155 9.89 10.19 -16.91
CA GLY A 155 8.61 10.44 -17.58
C GLY A 155 7.39 9.89 -16.85
N LEU A 156 7.53 9.45 -15.60
CA LEU A 156 6.43 8.91 -14.81
C LEU A 156 5.74 10.03 -14.01
N PRO A 157 4.41 9.98 -13.87
CA PRO A 157 3.71 10.80 -12.89
C PRO A 157 4.03 10.36 -11.47
N VAL A 158 3.88 11.26 -10.50
CA VAL A 158 4.06 10.97 -9.07
C VAL A 158 2.84 11.48 -8.32
N ALA A 159 2.26 10.64 -7.48
CA ALA A 159 1.26 11.04 -6.50
C ALA A 159 1.92 11.30 -5.14
N LEU A 160 1.31 12.19 -4.35
CA LEU A 160 1.66 12.41 -2.94
C LEU A 160 0.50 12.01 -2.03
N ALA A 161 0.82 11.37 -0.93
CA ALA A 161 -0.16 11.05 0.11
C ALA A 161 0.39 11.32 1.51
N SER A 162 -0.51 11.51 2.47
CA SER A 162 -0.12 11.85 3.84
C SER A 162 0.37 10.64 4.64
N ASP A 163 -0.07 9.44 4.27
CA ASP A 163 0.12 8.24 5.10
C ASP A 163 -0.30 8.48 6.57
N TYR A 164 -1.39 9.23 6.77
CA TYR A 164 -1.78 9.69 8.10
C TYR A 164 -2.05 8.52 9.05
N ASN A 165 -1.12 8.33 9.98
CA ASN A 165 -1.20 7.32 11.02
C ASN A 165 -0.36 7.74 12.25
N PRO A 166 -0.66 7.24 13.46
CA PRO A 166 0.06 7.65 14.67
C PRO A 166 1.49 7.11 14.77
N GLY A 167 1.86 6.10 13.97
CA GLY A 167 3.15 5.41 14.07
C GLY A 167 4.26 6.03 13.23
N SER A 168 3.95 6.47 12.02
CA SER A 168 4.96 6.90 11.05
C SER A 168 4.68 8.23 10.37
N SER A 169 3.44 8.76 10.45
CA SER A 169 3.08 10.04 9.84
C SER A 169 1.90 10.70 10.56
N PRO A 170 2.12 11.39 11.68
CA PRO A 170 1.05 11.91 12.53
C PRO A 170 0.39 13.19 12.01
N SER A 171 0.65 13.59 10.76
CA SER A 171 0.06 14.77 10.12
C SER A 171 -0.75 14.43 8.88
N GLY A 172 -2.05 14.74 8.89
CA GLY A 172 -2.93 14.67 7.71
C GLY A 172 -2.98 15.97 6.89
N ASN A 173 -2.11 16.93 7.17
CA ASN A 173 -2.09 18.23 6.49
C ASN A 173 -1.45 18.11 5.10
N MET A 174 -2.27 18.05 4.05
CA MET A 174 -1.78 17.92 2.66
C MET A 174 -0.97 19.13 2.17
N ASN A 175 -1.16 20.34 2.73
CA ASN A 175 -0.30 21.48 2.40
C ASN A 175 1.13 21.23 2.88
N PHE A 176 1.27 20.69 4.10
CA PHE A 176 2.57 20.30 4.65
C PHE A 176 3.20 19.17 3.80
N ILE A 177 2.43 18.15 3.45
CA ILE A 177 2.90 17.05 2.60
C ILE A 177 3.37 17.56 1.23
N SER A 178 2.61 18.47 0.61
CA SER A 178 2.98 19.07 -0.68
C SER A 178 4.26 19.90 -0.57
N SER A 179 4.44 20.64 0.53
CA SER A 179 5.66 21.43 0.77
C SER A 179 6.91 20.55 0.95
N LEU A 180 6.74 19.36 1.55
CA LEU A 180 7.83 18.39 1.67
C LEU A 180 8.15 17.70 0.32
N GLY A 181 7.16 17.59 -0.57
CA GLY A 181 7.28 16.95 -1.88
C GLY A 181 7.87 17.85 -2.98
N CYS A 182 8.06 19.15 -2.70
CA CYS A 182 8.71 20.11 -3.62
C CYS A 182 10.22 20.13 -3.44
#